data_c557052af09badbf30612859220e82a0
#
_entry.id   c557052af09badbf30612859220e82a0
#
_cell.length_a   1.000
_cell.length_b   1.000
_cell.length_c   1.000
_cell.angle_alpha   90.00
_cell.angle_beta   90.00
_cell.angle_gamma   90.00
#
_symmetry.space_group_name_H-M   'P 1'
#
loop_
_entity.id
_entity.type
_entity.pdbx_description
1 polymer ?
#
loop_
_entity_poly.entity_id
_entity_poly.type
_entity_poly.pdbx_seq_one_letter_code
_entity_poly.pdbx_strand_id
1 'polypeptide(L)'
;VPYAASEWRTKVSKREDIKKVLIIGSGPIIIGQACEFDYSGTQACKALRQLGYRIVLVNSNPATIMTDKDIADRVYXXXXDPDIADVTYIEPLNVKRLEQIIEKERPDAILPNLGGQSGLNLCSELASAGILDKYDVKVIGVQVDAIERGEDRIEFKKTMNKLGIEMARSEVAYSVEEALEIADKLGYPVVLRPAYTMGGAGGGLVYNVEELKTVCARGLQASLVGQVLIEESILGWEELELEVVRDAKGNMITVCFIENIDPLGVHTGDSFCSAPMLTISEDVQKRLQEQAYKIVDEVQVIGGTNVQFAHDPVSDRIVVIEINPRTSRSSALASKATGFPIALVSAMLASGLTLDEIPCGVNGTLDKYVPGGDYIVIKFARWAFEKFKDSEDKLGTQMRAVGEVMRHFVKGLPWKNCLSAHRSNIILSSR
;
A
#
# COMPACT_ATOMS: atom_id res chain seq x y z
N VAL A 1 -7.57 -19.42 9.27
CA VAL A 1 -6.77 -20.18 10.26
C VAL A 1 -6.88 -19.44 11.58
N PRO A 2 -7.43 -20.06 12.65
CA PRO A 2 -7.45 -19.40 13.95
C PRO A 2 -6.05 -19.43 14.54
N TYR A 3 -5.39 -18.29 14.57
CA TYR A 3 -4.14 -18.10 15.29
C TYR A 3 -4.49 -18.03 16.78
N ALA A 4 -4.41 -19.15 17.48
CA ALA A 4 -4.68 -19.19 18.91
C ALA A 4 -3.55 -18.49 19.68
N ALA A 5 -3.88 -17.40 20.33
CA ALA A 5 -2.93 -16.54 21.06
C ALA A 5 -2.18 -17.25 22.20
N SER A 6 -2.61 -18.46 22.60
CA SER A 6 -2.04 -19.20 23.73
C SER A 6 -0.72 -19.90 23.42
N GLU A 7 -0.37 -20.08 22.14
CA GLU A 7 0.82 -20.87 21.73
C GLU A 7 2.10 -20.03 21.52
N TRP A 8 2.00 -18.71 21.63
CA TRP A 8 3.08 -17.77 21.31
C TRP A 8 4.10 -17.54 22.43
N ARG A 9 3.99 -18.28 23.54
CA ARG A 9 4.82 -18.03 24.74
C ARG A 9 6.19 -18.72 24.76
N THR A 10 6.59 -19.38 23.68
CA THR A 10 7.91 -20.01 23.61
C THR A 10 8.88 -19.14 22.81
N LYS A 11 10.01 -18.85 23.42
CA LYS A 11 11.23 -18.19 22.88
C LYS A 11 11.12 -17.60 21.47
N VAL A 12 10.60 -16.40 21.37
CA VAL A 12 10.61 -15.61 20.13
C VAL A 12 11.69 -14.54 20.21
N SER A 13 12.34 -14.26 19.09
CA SER A 13 13.44 -13.30 18.96
C SER A 13 12.94 -11.84 18.92
N LYS A 14 12.13 -11.44 19.89
CA LYS A 14 11.65 -10.05 19.94
C LYS A 14 12.75 -9.08 20.38
N ARG A 15 12.62 -7.83 19.99
CA ARG A 15 13.52 -6.74 20.37
C ARG A 15 13.37 -6.40 21.85
N GLU A 16 14.32 -6.84 22.67
CA GLU A 16 14.33 -6.59 24.14
C GLU A 16 14.76 -5.15 24.49
N ASP A 17 15.39 -4.45 23.53
CA ASP A 17 15.81 -3.06 23.67
C ASP A 17 14.64 -2.08 23.47
N ILE A 18 13.46 -2.58 23.10
CA ILE A 18 12.24 -1.80 22.91
C ILE A 18 11.20 -2.27 23.95
N LYS A 19 10.55 -1.32 24.61
CA LYS A 19 9.48 -1.59 25.57
C LYS A 19 8.19 -0.84 25.22
N LYS A 20 8.33 0.34 24.59
CA LYS A 20 7.22 1.21 24.25
C LYS A 20 7.29 1.62 22.79
N VAL A 21 6.21 1.40 22.03
CA VAL A 21 6.12 1.68 20.60
C VAL A 21 5.06 2.74 20.34
N LEU A 22 5.42 3.76 19.57
CA LEU A 22 4.48 4.76 19.05
C LEU A 22 3.96 4.29 17.69
N ILE A 23 2.64 4.22 17.56
CA ILE A 23 1.96 3.87 16.30
C ILE A 23 1.22 5.11 15.81
N ILE A 24 1.47 5.49 14.54
CA ILE A 24 0.75 6.60 13.90
C ILE A 24 -0.41 6.00 13.11
N GLY A 25 -1.62 6.46 13.40
CA GLY A 25 -2.82 6.07 12.67
C GLY A 25 -2.93 6.79 11.33
N SER A 26 -3.91 6.40 10.53
CA SER A 26 -4.07 6.87 9.16
C SER A 26 -4.75 8.24 9.02
N GLY A 27 -5.26 8.78 10.11
CA GLY A 27 -6.02 10.03 10.05
C GLY A 27 -7.48 9.80 9.64
N PRO A 28 -8.13 10.82 9.07
CA PRO A 28 -9.54 10.70 8.68
C PRO A 28 -9.72 9.72 7.52
N ILE A 29 -10.89 9.07 7.49
CA ILE A 29 -11.28 8.19 6.39
C ILE A 29 -11.67 9.08 5.21
N ILE A 30 -10.92 9.00 4.14
CA ILE A 30 -11.13 9.77 2.91
C ILE A 30 -11.04 8.83 1.70
N ILE A 31 -11.55 9.26 0.56
CA ILE A 31 -11.38 8.51 -0.69
C ILE A 31 -9.87 8.41 -0.98
N GLY A 32 -9.37 7.20 -1.11
CA GLY A 32 -7.95 6.91 -1.31
C GLY A 32 -7.22 6.41 -0.05
N GLN A 33 -7.74 6.70 1.16
CA GLN A 33 -7.15 6.22 2.41
C GLN A 33 -8.29 5.98 3.42
N ALA A 34 -8.77 4.76 3.50
CA ALA A 34 -10.00 4.43 4.21
C ALA A 34 -9.78 3.45 5.37
N CYS A 35 -10.80 2.72 5.73
CA CYS A 35 -10.84 1.88 6.94
C CYS A 35 -9.84 0.71 6.94
N GLU A 36 -9.28 0.34 5.80
CA GLU A 36 -8.26 -0.71 5.70
C GLU A 36 -6.99 -0.35 6.49
N PHE A 37 -6.65 0.94 6.57
CA PHE A 37 -5.48 1.40 7.36
C PHE A 37 -5.82 1.46 8.85
N ASP A 38 -7.06 1.77 9.18
CA ASP A 38 -7.53 1.70 10.56
C ASP A 38 -7.47 0.26 11.09
N TYR A 39 -7.92 -0.69 10.27
CA TYR A 39 -7.80 -2.12 10.55
C TYR A 39 -6.33 -2.52 10.73
N SER A 40 -5.44 -2.07 9.85
CA SER A 40 -4.00 -2.41 9.91
C SER A 40 -3.36 -1.91 11.21
N GLY A 41 -3.64 -0.66 11.59
CA GLY A 41 -3.15 -0.10 12.85
C GLY A 41 -3.68 -0.83 14.07
N THR A 42 -4.96 -1.21 14.05
CA THR A 42 -5.57 -2.01 15.12
C THR A 42 -4.87 -3.36 15.29
N GLN A 43 -4.60 -4.04 14.16
CA GLN A 43 -3.91 -5.34 14.19
C GLN A 43 -2.46 -5.19 14.68
N ALA A 44 -1.80 -4.08 14.35
CA ALA A 44 -0.46 -3.78 14.86
C ALA A 44 -0.48 -3.64 16.39
N CYS A 45 -1.42 -2.86 16.92
CA CYS A 45 -1.57 -2.68 18.37
C CYS A 45 -1.75 -4.04 19.06
N LYS A 46 -2.65 -4.87 18.54
CA LYS A 46 -2.93 -6.20 19.10
C LYS A 46 -1.68 -7.10 19.08
N ALA A 47 -0.98 -7.14 17.94
CA ALA A 47 0.21 -7.98 17.79
C ALA A 47 1.32 -7.56 18.78
N LEU A 48 1.63 -6.28 18.82
CA LEU A 48 2.71 -5.77 19.69
C LEU A 48 2.35 -5.92 21.18
N ARG A 49 1.07 -5.72 21.53
CA ARG A 49 0.60 -5.91 22.89
C ARG A 49 0.73 -7.38 23.33
N GLN A 50 0.39 -8.33 22.46
CA GLN A 50 0.56 -9.78 22.72
C GLN A 50 2.03 -10.13 22.97
N LEU A 51 2.95 -9.41 22.33
CA LEU A 51 4.39 -9.56 22.53
C LEU A 51 4.91 -8.83 23.78
N GLY A 52 4.05 -8.13 24.51
CA GLY A 52 4.38 -7.46 25.76
C GLY A 52 4.92 -6.05 25.64
N TYR A 53 4.75 -5.40 24.49
CA TYR A 53 5.12 -4.00 24.31
C TYR A 53 4.01 -3.08 24.83
N ARG A 54 4.39 -1.93 25.36
CA ARG A 54 3.45 -0.84 25.66
C ARG A 54 3.22 -0.04 24.39
N ILE A 55 1.96 0.35 24.16
CA ILE A 55 1.56 1.00 22.91
C ILE A 55 1.07 2.42 23.19
N VAL A 56 1.66 3.38 22.49
CA VAL A 56 1.17 4.75 22.38
C VAL A 56 0.58 4.89 20.99
N LEU A 57 -0.68 5.23 20.88
CA LEU A 57 -1.36 5.39 19.61
C LEU A 57 -1.71 6.87 19.39
N VAL A 58 -1.44 7.40 18.21
CA VAL A 58 -1.91 8.73 17.82
C VAL A 58 -2.72 8.64 16.52
N ASN A 59 -3.91 9.22 16.52
CA ASN A 59 -4.76 9.31 15.34
C ASN A 59 -5.60 10.58 15.40
N SER A 60 -5.80 11.26 14.28
CA SER A 60 -6.62 12.47 14.25
C SER A 60 -8.11 12.17 14.09
N ASN A 61 -8.47 10.93 13.82
CA ASN A 61 -9.88 10.53 13.65
C ASN A 61 -10.43 9.92 14.95
N PRO A 62 -11.42 10.57 15.58
CA PRO A 62 -12.03 10.02 16.81
C PRO A 62 -13.05 8.91 16.55
N ALA A 63 -13.40 8.65 15.30
CA ALA A 63 -14.48 7.72 14.93
C ALA A 63 -13.94 6.49 14.19
N THR A 64 -12.87 5.88 14.74
CA THR A 64 -12.24 4.69 14.15
C THR A 64 -12.24 3.55 15.17
N ILE A 65 -11.99 2.33 14.69
CA ILE A 65 -11.83 1.14 15.55
C ILE A 65 -10.73 1.37 16.60
N MET A 66 -9.64 2.02 16.18
CA MET A 66 -8.48 2.28 17.04
C MET A 66 -8.81 3.22 18.20
N THR A 67 -9.78 4.12 18.01
CA THR A 67 -10.13 5.16 18.98
C THR A 67 -11.53 5.00 19.58
N ASP A 68 -12.14 3.81 19.45
CA ASP A 68 -13.50 3.54 19.94
C ASP A 68 -13.51 3.46 21.48
N LYS A 69 -14.33 4.32 22.10
CA LYS A 69 -14.43 4.45 23.55
C LYS A 69 -15.13 3.27 24.25
N ASP A 70 -15.98 2.56 23.53
CA ASP A 70 -16.75 1.43 24.12
C ASP A 70 -15.90 0.14 24.19
N ILE A 71 -14.71 0.20 23.66
CA ILE A 71 -13.72 -0.88 23.69
C ILE A 71 -12.51 -0.49 24.58
N ALA A 72 -12.55 0.66 25.31
CA ALA A 72 -11.41 1.23 26.02
C ALA A 72 -11.71 1.73 27.45
N ASP A 73 -10.79 1.51 28.37
CA ASP A 73 -10.92 1.95 29.77
C ASP A 73 -10.44 3.40 30.03
N ARG A 74 -9.76 4.02 29.10
CA ARG A 74 -9.33 5.42 29.25
C ARG A 74 -9.31 6.15 27.91
N VAL A 75 -10.16 7.13 27.86
CA VAL A 75 -10.31 8.00 26.71
C VAL A 75 -9.86 9.41 27.09
N TYR A 76 -8.77 9.82 26.58
CA TYR A 76 -8.61 11.24 26.38
C TYR A 76 -9.16 11.59 25.00
N UNK A 77 -10.33 11.49 25.14
CA UNK A 77 -11.13 11.63 24.15
C UNK A 77 -11.35 10.34 23.66
N UNK A 78 -11.18 9.83 23.58
CA UNK A 78 -11.70 8.92 23.18
C UNK A 78 -11.24 7.60 23.42
N UNK A 79 -11.49 7.05 23.31
CA UNK A 79 -11.49 5.97 23.56
C UNK A 79 -10.38 5.21 23.34
N UNK A 80 -9.96 4.95 23.86
CA UNK A 80 -8.94 4.18 23.82
C UNK A 80 -9.35 2.89 24.19
N ASP A 81 -9.38 1.99 23.40
CA ASP A 81 -9.54 0.57 23.74
C ASP A 81 -8.30 0.07 24.50
N PRO A 82 -8.46 -0.32 25.75
CA PRO A 82 -7.31 -0.77 26.55
C PRO A 82 -6.72 -2.10 26.04
N ASP A 83 -7.45 -2.81 25.20
CA ASP A 83 -6.95 -4.04 24.56
C ASP A 83 -6.16 -3.72 23.27
N ILE A 84 -6.20 -2.45 22.82
CA ILE A 84 -5.48 -2.02 21.60
C ILE A 84 -4.23 -1.22 21.98
N ALA A 85 -4.36 -0.17 22.79
CA ALA A 85 -3.22 0.69 23.12
C ALA A 85 -3.23 1.08 24.62
N ASP A 86 -2.05 1.29 25.19
CA ASP A 86 -1.90 1.75 26.58
C ASP A 86 -2.26 3.22 26.71
N VAL A 87 -1.96 4.02 25.67
CA VAL A 87 -2.29 5.45 25.61
C VAL A 87 -2.71 5.79 24.19
N THR A 88 -3.84 6.48 24.04
CA THR A 88 -4.34 6.94 22.74
C THR A 88 -4.43 8.47 22.74
N TYR A 89 -3.88 9.08 21.70
CA TYR A 89 -3.95 10.52 21.43
C TYR A 89 -4.83 10.77 20.21
N ILE A 90 -5.92 11.52 20.40
CA ILE A 90 -6.72 12.04 19.29
C ILE A 90 -6.25 13.47 19.02
N GLU A 91 -5.26 13.58 18.16
CA GLU A 91 -4.55 14.83 17.89
C GLU A 91 -4.26 14.99 16.41
N PRO A 92 -4.11 16.22 15.94
CA PRO A 92 -3.70 16.42 14.54
C PRO A 92 -2.38 15.72 14.22
N LEU A 93 -2.36 15.03 13.08
CA LEU A 93 -1.19 14.30 12.61
C LEU A 93 -0.24 15.29 11.91
N ASN A 94 0.62 15.92 12.70
CA ASN A 94 1.67 16.83 12.21
C ASN A 94 2.90 16.74 13.12
N VAL A 95 4.04 17.18 12.59
CA VAL A 95 5.37 17.07 13.24
C VAL A 95 5.36 17.69 14.65
N LYS A 96 4.82 18.91 14.77
CA LYS A 96 4.80 19.65 16.05
C LYS A 96 4.06 18.87 17.14
N ARG A 97 2.87 18.31 16.82
CA ARG A 97 2.08 17.58 17.81
C ARG A 97 2.73 16.24 18.14
N LEU A 98 3.26 15.57 17.13
CA LEU A 98 3.98 14.30 17.34
C LEU A 98 5.23 14.50 18.21
N GLU A 99 5.98 15.59 18.01
CA GLU A 99 7.13 15.89 18.88
C GLU A 99 6.69 16.03 20.34
N GLN A 100 5.60 16.75 20.61
CA GLN A 100 5.05 16.91 21.97
C GLN A 100 4.68 15.56 22.60
N ILE A 101 4.08 14.67 21.80
CA ILE A 101 3.69 13.31 22.25
C ILE A 101 4.96 12.49 22.53
N ILE A 102 5.95 12.54 21.63
CA ILE A 102 7.23 11.82 21.79
C ILE A 102 7.96 12.33 23.06
N GLU A 103 8.01 13.65 23.27
CA GLU A 103 8.62 14.25 24.45
C GLU A 103 7.97 13.78 25.74
N LYS A 104 6.63 13.69 25.77
CA LYS A 104 5.86 13.29 26.93
C LYS A 104 5.94 11.78 27.20
N GLU A 105 5.72 10.97 26.15
CA GLU A 105 5.60 9.52 26.28
C GLU A 105 6.92 8.77 26.23
N ARG A 106 7.95 9.35 25.60
CA ARG A 106 9.27 8.75 25.46
C ARG A 106 9.19 7.31 24.92
N PRO A 107 8.60 7.12 23.72
CA PRO A 107 8.60 5.78 23.13
C PRO A 107 10.03 5.39 22.71
N ASP A 108 10.35 4.09 22.80
CA ASP A 108 11.65 3.57 22.33
C ASP A 108 11.67 3.44 20.81
N ALA A 109 10.48 3.28 20.20
CA ALA A 109 10.38 3.04 18.76
C ALA A 109 9.10 3.63 18.18
N ILE A 110 9.12 3.86 16.86
CA ILE A 110 7.98 4.28 16.06
C ILE A 110 7.74 3.25 14.93
N LEU A 111 6.47 2.89 14.72
CA LEU A 111 6.05 1.96 13.67
C LEU A 111 5.19 2.72 12.66
N PRO A 112 5.73 3.10 11.49
CA PRO A 112 5.01 3.96 10.53
C PRO A 112 4.20 3.22 9.48
N ASN A 113 4.59 1.99 9.09
CA ASN A 113 4.10 1.35 7.86
C ASN A 113 2.71 0.70 7.98
N LEU A 114 2.00 0.94 9.07
CA LEU A 114 0.63 0.42 9.25
C LEU A 114 -0.41 1.55 9.36
N GLY A 115 0.04 2.81 9.25
CA GLY A 115 -0.80 4.02 9.25
C GLY A 115 -1.02 4.63 7.87
N GLY A 116 -0.87 3.84 6.81
CA GLY A 116 -1.03 4.34 5.43
C GLY A 116 0.05 5.34 5.06
N GLN A 117 -0.23 6.15 4.04
CA GLN A 117 0.71 7.16 3.54
C GLN A 117 1.02 8.23 4.60
N SER A 118 0.02 8.59 5.40
CA SER A 118 0.20 9.59 6.47
C SER A 118 1.27 9.17 7.48
N GLY A 119 1.27 7.89 7.86
CA GLY A 119 2.25 7.35 8.79
C GLY A 119 3.67 7.41 8.24
N LEU A 120 3.85 7.04 6.96
CA LEU A 120 5.15 7.07 6.29
C LEU A 120 5.68 8.51 6.18
N ASN A 121 4.85 9.42 5.67
CA ASN A 121 5.24 10.82 5.46
C ASN A 121 5.68 11.47 6.78
N LEU A 122 4.88 11.28 7.84
CA LEU A 122 5.20 11.85 9.14
C LEU A 122 6.48 11.26 9.75
N CYS A 123 6.73 9.97 9.53
CA CYS A 123 7.98 9.36 9.99
C CYS A 123 9.19 10.00 9.30
N SER A 124 9.12 10.19 7.99
CA SER A 124 10.17 10.85 7.20
C SER A 124 10.37 12.32 7.65
N GLU A 125 9.25 13.04 7.87
CA GLU A 125 9.31 14.43 8.36
C GLU A 125 9.94 14.54 9.76
N LEU A 126 9.59 13.62 10.67
CA LEU A 126 10.17 13.57 12.03
C LEU A 126 11.66 13.26 11.98
N ALA A 127 12.08 12.36 11.10
CA ALA A 127 13.49 12.02 10.91
C ALA A 127 14.26 13.22 10.34
N SER A 128 13.73 13.84 9.28
CA SER A 128 14.35 15.02 8.63
C SER A 128 14.45 16.21 9.58
N ALA A 129 13.51 16.35 10.51
CA ALA A 129 13.53 17.40 11.54
C ALA A 129 14.46 17.06 12.70
N GLY A 130 15.13 15.90 12.71
CA GLY A 130 16.04 15.46 13.77
C GLY A 130 15.34 15.07 15.08
N ILE A 131 14.01 14.94 15.06
CA ILE A 131 13.21 14.68 16.27
C ILE A 131 13.44 13.24 16.76
N LEU A 132 13.54 12.28 15.84
CA LEU A 132 13.77 10.88 16.22
C LEU A 132 15.13 10.74 16.93
N ASP A 133 16.16 11.36 16.39
CA ASP A 133 17.50 11.37 17.02
C ASP A 133 17.50 12.10 18.36
N LYS A 134 16.84 13.25 18.44
CA LYS A 134 16.74 14.08 19.66
C LYS A 134 16.19 13.28 20.85
N TYR A 135 15.25 12.39 20.61
CA TYR A 135 14.58 11.62 21.66
C TYR A 135 14.97 10.13 21.66
N ASP A 136 15.96 9.72 20.86
CA ASP A 136 16.45 8.34 20.72
C ASP A 136 15.31 7.35 20.35
N VAL A 137 14.48 7.74 19.38
CA VAL A 137 13.34 6.92 18.91
C VAL A 137 13.76 6.13 17.68
N LYS A 138 13.75 4.82 17.76
CA LYS A 138 14.13 3.93 16.67
C LYS A 138 12.94 3.72 15.72
N VAL A 139 13.19 3.71 14.42
CA VAL A 139 12.15 3.32 13.44
C VAL A 139 12.17 1.80 13.32
N ILE A 140 11.01 1.18 13.45
CA ILE A 140 10.85 -0.28 13.28
C ILE A 140 9.92 -0.56 12.10
N GLY A 141 10.08 -1.73 11.49
CA GLY A 141 9.40 -2.06 10.24
C GLY A 141 10.16 -1.41 9.08
N VAL A 142 9.47 -0.58 8.28
CA VAL A 142 10.11 0.10 7.16
C VAL A 142 11.00 1.25 7.67
N GLN A 143 12.25 1.28 7.23
CA GLN A 143 13.21 2.33 7.60
C GLN A 143 13.01 3.58 6.73
N VAL A 144 13.51 4.75 7.19
CA VAL A 144 13.31 6.03 6.48
C VAL A 144 13.91 5.98 5.07
N ASP A 145 15.12 5.44 4.92
CA ASP A 145 15.77 5.31 3.61
C ASP A 145 15.01 4.35 2.67
N ALA A 146 14.36 3.32 3.24
CA ALA A 146 13.49 2.42 2.47
C ALA A 146 12.23 3.14 1.99
N ILE A 147 11.67 4.02 2.83
CA ILE A 147 10.53 4.87 2.44
C ILE A 147 10.93 5.75 1.25
N GLU A 148 12.10 6.41 1.34
CA GLU A 148 12.61 7.27 0.26
C GLU A 148 12.82 6.48 -1.04
N ARG A 149 13.49 5.31 -0.96
CA ARG A 149 13.72 4.47 -2.15
C ARG A 149 12.44 3.94 -2.77
N GLY A 150 11.39 3.72 -1.98
CA GLY A 150 10.11 3.23 -2.48
C GLY A 150 9.20 4.33 -3.01
N GLU A 151 9.18 5.48 -2.33
CA GLU A 151 8.19 6.54 -2.59
C GLU A 151 8.72 7.64 -3.53
N ASP A 152 10.04 7.92 -3.52
CA ASP A 152 10.61 8.90 -4.43
C ASP A 152 10.80 8.26 -5.81
N ARG A 153 10.12 8.81 -6.81
CA ARG A 153 10.10 8.25 -8.15
C ARG A 153 11.48 8.19 -8.82
N ILE A 154 12.33 9.17 -8.53
CA ILE A 154 13.70 9.22 -9.09
C ILE A 154 14.56 8.14 -8.44
N GLU A 155 14.50 8.05 -7.11
CA GLU A 155 15.26 7.03 -6.36
C GLU A 155 14.76 5.62 -6.71
N PHE A 156 13.46 5.45 -6.84
CA PHE A 156 12.86 4.18 -7.28
C PHE A 156 13.37 3.80 -8.68
N LYS A 157 13.36 4.75 -9.63
CA LYS A 157 13.87 4.51 -10.99
C LYS A 157 15.36 4.11 -10.98
N LYS A 158 16.18 4.79 -10.17
CA LYS A 158 17.60 4.42 -10.00
C LYS A 158 17.73 2.99 -9.48
N THR A 159 16.93 2.65 -8.49
CA THR A 159 16.88 1.31 -7.89
C THR A 159 16.50 0.26 -8.93
N MET A 160 15.46 0.50 -9.72
CA MET A 160 15.03 -0.42 -10.78
C MET A 160 16.11 -0.60 -11.86
N ASN A 161 16.74 0.49 -12.27
CA ASN A 161 17.86 0.44 -13.22
C ASN A 161 19.02 -0.42 -12.70
N LYS A 162 19.37 -0.26 -11.43
CA LYS A 162 20.41 -1.07 -10.76
C LYS A 162 20.06 -2.57 -10.77
N LEU A 163 18.80 -2.90 -10.59
CA LEU A 163 18.30 -4.28 -10.57
C LEU A 163 18.07 -4.87 -11.97
N GLY A 164 18.14 -4.05 -13.03
CA GLY A 164 17.80 -4.46 -14.38
C GLY A 164 16.32 -4.77 -14.56
N ILE A 165 15.45 -4.10 -13.78
CA ILE A 165 13.99 -4.26 -13.84
C ILE A 165 13.42 -3.10 -14.64
N GLU A 166 12.57 -3.40 -15.62
CA GLU A 166 11.97 -2.39 -16.49
C GLU A 166 10.90 -1.56 -15.77
N MET A 167 10.96 -0.27 -16.03
CA MET A 167 9.86 0.68 -15.76
C MET A 167 9.38 1.23 -17.10
N ALA A 168 8.24 1.90 -17.09
CA ALA A 168 7.81 2.65 -18.28
C ALA A 168 8.95 3.59 -18.71
N ARG A 169 9.26 3.60 -20.01
CA ARG A 169 10.32 4.45 -20.57
C ARG A 169 9.97 5.90 -20.33
N SER A 170 10.90 6.68 -19.82
CA SER A 170 10.62 8.07 -19.45
C SER A 170 11.88 8.91 -19.46
N GLU A 171 11.71 10.20 -19.80
CA GLU A 171 12.80 11.19 -19.76
C GLU A 171 12.24 12.49 -19.18
N VAL A 172 13.12 13.28 -18.57
CA VAL A 172 12.77 14.57 -17.98
C VAL A 172 12.92 15.68 -19.04
N ALA A 173 11.96 16.56 -19.14
CA ALA A 173 11.98 17.75 -20.00
C ALA A 173 11.91 19.02 -19.16
N TYR A 174 12.68 20.02 -19.55
CA TYR A 174 12.71 21.35 -18.92
C TYR A 174 12.10 22.42 -19.84
N SER A 175 11.71 22.01 -21.05
CA SER A 175 11.05 22.88 -22.03
C SER A 175 10.04 22.10 -22.85
N VAL A 176 9.18 22.82 -23.56
CA VAL A 176 8.21 22.20 -24.47
C VAL A 176 8.95 21.54 -25.64
N GLU A 177 10.03 22.16 -26.12
CA GLU A 177 10.86 21.65 -27.21
C GLU A 177 11.46 20.28 -26.85
N GLU A 178 12.07 20.18 -25.67
CA GLU A 178 12.60 18.90 -25.17
C GLU A 178 11.52 17.84 -25.04
N ALA A 179 10.34 18.24 -24.52
CA ALA A 179 9.21 17.33 -24.37
C ALA A 179 8.74 16.76 -25.71
N LEU A 180 8.73 17.60 -26.76
CA LEU A 180 8.37 17.18 -28.12
C LEU A 180 9.37 16.13 -28.66
N GLU A 181 10.66 16.36 -28.46
CA GLU A 181 11.72 15.43 -28.91
C GLU A 181 11.58 14.08 -28.17
N ILE A 182 11.31 14.13 -26.86
CA ILE A 182 11.14 12.91 -26.05
C ILE A 182 9.89 12.15 -26.50
N ALA A 183 8.77 12.86 -26.69
CA ALA A 183 7.51 12.21 -27.11
C ALA A 183 7.63 11.60 -28.51
N ASP A 184 8.40 12.22 -29.42
CA ASP A 184 8.66 11.67 -30.75
C ASP A 184 9.42 10.33 -30.66
N LYS A 185 10.37 10.24 -29.74
CA LYS A 185 11.14 8.99 -29.51
C LYS A 185 10.29 7.91 -28.84
N LEU A 186 9.42 8.28 -27.88
CA LEU A 186 8.59 7.33 -27.13
C LEU A 186 7.40 6.83 -27.95
N GLY A 187 6.83 7.69 -28.78
CA GLY A 187 5.60 7.46 -29.53
C GLY A 187 4.37 7.84 -28.71
N TYR A 188 3.36 8.43 -29.37
CA TYR A 188 2.10 8.79 -28.72
C TYR A 188 1.20 7.55 -28.55
N PRO A 189 0.36 7.53 -27.49
CA PRO A 189 0.21 8.55 -26.46
C PRO A 189 1.33 8.54 -25.43
N VAL A 190 1.59 9.70 -24.80
CA VAL A 190 2.54 9.83 -23.68
C VAL A 190 1.84 10.39 -22.45
N VAL A 191 2.41 10.13 -21.27
CA VAL A 191 1.90 10.67 -20.00
C VAL A 191 2.87 11.75 -19.51
N LEU A 192 2.35 12.91 -19.14
CA LEU A 192 3.12 13.98 -18.53
C LEU A 192 2.88 14.02 -17.03
N ARG A 193 3.97 14.11 -16.28
CA ARG A 193 3.91 14.23 -14.82
C ARG A 193 4.82 15.37 -14.38
N PRO A 194 4.25 16.51 -13.99
CA PRO A 194 5.07 17.61 -13.45
C PRO A 194 5.71 17.18 -12.12
N ALA A 195 6.95 17.58 -11.90
CA ALA A 195 7.68 17.27 -10.68
C ALA A 195 7.14 18.05 -9.49
N TYR A 196 7.06 17.39 -8.33
CA TYR A 196 6.68 17.98 -7.04
C TYR A 196 5.29 18.65 -7.05
N THR A 197 4.32 18.02 -7.77
CA THR A 197 2.91 18.44 -7.73
C THR A 197 2.08 17.41 -6.97
N MET A 198 1.03 17.90 -6.31
CA MET A 198 0.10 17.03 -5.57
C MET A 198 -1.08 16.63 -6.45
N GLY A 199 -1.48 15.36 -6.33
CA GLY A 199 -2.67 14.85 -7.00
C GLY A 199 -2.64 14.88 -8.53
N GLY A 200 -1.43 14.89 -9.13
CA GLY A 200 -1.27 14.91 -10.59
C GLY A 200 -1.59 16.24 -11.25
N ALA A 201 -1.61 17.33 -10.48
CA ALA A 201 -1.93 18.67 -11.00
C ALA A 201 -0.99 19.07 -12.15
N GLY A 202 -1.55 19.56 -13.25
CA GLY A 202 -0.80 20.04 -14.41
C GLY A 202 -0.35 18.94 -15.37
N GLY A 203 -0.49 17.66 -15.00
CA GLY A 203 -0.13 16.53 -15.85
C GLY A 203 -1.32 15.96 -16.61
N GLY A 204 -1.08 14.85 -17.31
CA GLY A 204 -2.14 14.14 -18.03
C GLY A 204 -1.65 13.27 -19.16
N LEU A 205 -2.57 12.53 -19.72
CA LEU A 205 -2.36 11.71 -20.92
C LEU A 205 -2.51 12.60 -22.16
N VAL A 206 -1.63 12.42 -23.12
CA VAL A 206 -1.51 13.27 -24.30
C VAL A 206 -1.40 12.40 -25.55
N TYR A 207 -2.24 12.67 -26.54
CA TYR A 207 -2.38 11.85 -27.73
C TYR A 207 -1.69 12.42 -28.97
N ASN A 208 -1.30 13.69 -28.94
CA ASN A 208 -0.73 14.37 -30.11
C ASN A 208 0.12 15.60 -29.71
N VAL A 209 0.83 16.13 -30.71
CA VAL A 209 1.73 17.28 -30.56
C VAL A 209 1.05 18.51 -29.96
N GLU A 210 -0.17 18.83 -30.41
CA GLU A 210 -0.86 20.05 -29.98
C GLU A 210 -1.30 19.98 -28.50
N GLU A 211 -1.77 18.78 -28.09
CA GLU A 211 -2.07 18.52 -26.69
C GLU A 211 -0.80 18.59 -25.84
N LEU A 212 0.31 18.02 -26.36
CA LEU A 212 1.61 18.00 -25.64
C LEU A 212 2.06 19.42 -25.32
N LYS A 213 2.04 20.32 -26.31
CA LYS A 213 2.43 21.73 -26.12
C LYS A 213 1.65 22.40 -24.98
N THR A 214 0.33 22.20 -24.99
CA THR A 214 -0.57 22.78 -24.00
C THR A 214 -0.35 22.20 -22.60
N VAL A 215 -0.34 20.87 -22.49
CA VAL A 215 -0.20 20.18 -21.20
C VAL A 215 1.20 20.38 -20.63
N CYS A 216 2.24 20.32 -21.48
CA CYS A 216 3.62 20.51 -21.05
C CYS A 216 3.86 21.93 -20.51
N ALA A 217 3.39 22.97 -21.22
CA ALA A 217 3.52 24.35 -20.77
C ALA A 217 2.86 24.54 -19.40
N ARG A 218 1.65 23.99 -19.23
CA ARG A 218 0.92 24.02 -17.95
C ARG A 218 1.68 23.24 -16.86
N GLY A 219 2.23 22.06 -17.19
CA GLY A 219 2.99 21.21 -16.28
C GLY A 219 4.28 21.88 -15.81
N LEU A 220 5.04 22.50 -16.71
CA LEU A 220 6.26 23.23 -16.37
C LEU A 220 5.96 24.39 -15.42
N GLN A 221 4.85 25.10 -15.67
CA GLN A 221 4.41 26.21 -14.81
C GLN A 221 3.96 25.71 -13.43
N ALA A 222 3.33 24.55 -13.36
CA ALA A 222 2.84 23.95 -12.11
C ALA A 222 3.98 23.37 -11.27
N SER A 223 5.07 22.95 -11.91
CA SER A 223 6.22 22.32 -11.25
C SER A 223 7.03 23.35 -10.46
N LEU A 224 7.32 23.06 -9.21
CA LEU A 224 8.15 23.93 -8.34
C LEU A 224 9.59 24.05 -8.83
N VAL A 225 10.05 23.11 -9.65
CA VAL A 225 11.42 23.06 -10.17
C VAL A 225 11.48 23.19 -11.70
N GLY A 226 10.34 23.53 -12.33
CA GLY A 226 10.26 23.78 -13.78
C GLY A 226 10.62 22.56 -14.62
N GLN A 227 10.19 21.33 -14.20
CA GLN A 227 10.46 20.12 -14.95
C GLN A 227 9.21 19.23 -15.05
N VAL A 228 9.11 18.50 -16.15
CA VAL A 228 8.07 17.49 -16.37
C VAL A 228 8.74 16.17 -16.78
N LEU A 229 8.18 15.07 -16.30
CA LEU A 229 8.54 13.73 -16.77
C LEU A 229 7.61 13.39 -17.93
N ILE A 230 8.19 12.97 -19.05
CA ILE A 230 7.46 12.45 -20.23
C ILE A 230 7.65 10.92 -20.20
N GLU A 231 6.56 10.20 -20.18
CA GLU A 231 6.56 8.75 -19.94
C GLU A 231 5.75 8.06 -21.04
N GLU A 232 6.23 6.91 -21.55
CA GLU A 232 5.44 6.11 -22.49
C GLU A 232 4.13 5.69 -21.83
N SER A 233 3.06 5.67 -22.59
CA SER A 233 1.77 5.22 -22.08
C SER A 233 1.72 3.70 -22.07
N ILE A 234 1.43 3.15 -20.90
CA ILE A 234 1.14 1.72 -20.72
C ILE A 234 -0.35 1.51 -20.47
N LEU A 235 -1.15 2.49 -20.89
CA LEU A 235 -2.61 2.46 -20.78
C LEU A 235 -3.16 1.24 -21.51
N GLY A 236 -4.07 0.53 -20.88
CA GLY A 236 -4.69 -0.66 -21.46
C GLY A 236 -3.96 -1.97 -21.21
N TRP A 237 -2.74 -1.92 -20.63
CA TRP A 237 -2.00 -3.13 -20.23
C TRP A 237 -2.71 -3.79 -19.04
N GLU A 238 -2.43 -5.05 -18.81
CA GLU A 238 -2.91 -5.79 -17.63
C GLU A 238 -2.23 -5.20 -16.38
N GLU A 239 -3.02 -4.90 -15.34
CA GLU A 239 -2.49 -4.39 -14.07
C GLU A 239 -2.49 -5.52 -13.04
N LEU A 240 -1.31 -5.80 -12.50
CA LEU A 240 -1.06 -6.98 -11.67
C LEU A 240 -0.36 -6.56 -10.37
N GLU A 241 -0.74 -7.20 -9.26
CA GLU A 241 -0.18 -6.84 -7.96
C GLU A 241 0.26 -8.08 -7.19
N LEU A 242 1.36 -7.95 -6.45
CA LEU A 242 1.81 -8.97 -5.52
C LEU A 242 1.87 -8.41 -4.11
N GLU A 243 1.29 -9.14 -3.17
CA GLU A 243 1.43 -8.87 -1.74
C GLU A 243 2.56 -9.75 -1.23
N VAL A 244 3.66 -9.13 -0.84
CA VAL A 244 4.88 -9.80 -0.37
C VAL A 244 5.11 -9.44 1.09
N VAL A 245 5.59 -10.38 1.87
CA VAL A 245 6.00 -10.14 3.26
C VAL A 245 7.47 -10.56 3.40
N ARG A 246 8.30 -9.67 3.95
CA ARG A 246 9.74 -9.89 4.13
C ARG A 246 10.13 -9.65 5.58
N ASP A 247 11.01 -10.49 6.12
CA ASP A 247 11.55 -10.30 7.48
C ASP A 247 12.96 -9.69 7.46
N ALA A 248 13.50 -9.43 8.63
CA ALA A 248 14.83 -8.81 8.79
C ALA A 248 15.99 -9.73 8.34
N LYS A 249 15.77 -11.05 8.25
CA LYS A 249 16.76 -11.98 7.72
C LYS A 249 16.76 -12.06 6.18
N GLY A 250 15.76 -11.45 5.54
CA GLY A 250 15.58 -11.53 4.09
C GLY A 250 14.71 -12.70 3.62
N ASN A 251 14.11 -13.44 4.55
CA ASN A 251 13.11 -14.45 4.16
C ASN A 251 11.88 -13.73 3.59
N MET A 252 11.35 -14.23 2.49
CA MET A 252 10.21 -13.63 1.81
C MET A 252 9.16 -14.67 1.43
N ILE A 253 7.91 -14.25 1.47
CA ILE A 253 6.77 -15.04 1.00
C ILE A 253 5.85 -14.15 0.17
N THR A 254 5.21 -14.73 -0.85
CA THR A 254 4.11 -14.09 -1.56
C THR A 254 2.80 -14.53 -0.89
N VAL A 255 2.08 -13.58 -0.35
CA VAL A 255 0.78 -13.86 0.31
C VAL A 255 -0.30 -14.06 -0.75
N CYS A 256 -0.28 -13.23 -1.79
CA CYS A 256 -1.34 -13.25 -2.80
C CYS A 256 -0.86 -12.66 -4.11
N PHE A 257 -1.33 -13.26 -5.20
CA PHE A 257 -1.23 -12.72 -6.57
C PHE A 257 -2.61 -12.14 -6.91
N ILE A 258 -2.66 -10.86 -7.26
CA ILE A 258 -3.91 -10.13 -7.53
C ILE A 258 -3.91 -9.64 -8.98
N GLU A 259 -4.98 -9.94 -9.69
CA GLU A 259 -5.21 -9.49 -11.05
C GLU A 259 -6.31 -8.43 -11.04
N ASN A 260 -6.01 -7.24 -11.54
CA ASN A 260 -7.00 -6.22 -11.83
C ASN A 260 -7.61 -6.54 -13.19
N ILE A 261 -8.91 -6.79 -13.23
CA ILE A 261 -9.62 -7.18 -14.47
C ILE A 261 -9.83 -5.97 -15.37
N ASP A 262 -9.99 -4.79 -14.78
CA ASP A 262 -9.97 -3.54 -15.53
C ASP A 262 -8.53 -3.24 -15.94
N PRO A 263 -8.32 -2.82 -17.19
CA PRO A 263 -6.96 -2.53 -17.64
C PRO A 263 -6.38 -1.29 -16.97
N LEU A 264 -5.07 -1.16 -17.04
CA LEU A 264 -4.36 -0.01 -16.51
C LEU A 264 -4.93 1.29 -17.08
N GLY A 265 -5.19 2.24 -16.20
CA GLY A 265 -5.91 3.49 -16.50
C GLY A 265 -7.12 3.66 -15.61
N VAL A 266 -7.61 2.57 -15.02
CA VAL A 266 -8.61 2.59 -13.94
C VAL A 266 -7.86 2.40 -12.62
N HIS A 267 -8.12 3.28 -11.65
CA HIS A 267 -7.44 3.19 -10.35
C HIS A 267 -7.72 1.84 -9.67
N THR A 268 -6.70 1.21 -9.08
CA THR A 268 -6.82 -0.12 -8.43
C THR A 268 -7.94 -0.19 -7.39
N GLY A 269 -8.23 0.92 -6.69
CA GLY A 269 -9.34 1.01 -5.73
C GLY A 269 -10.70 0.89 -6.39
N ASP A 270 -10.81 1.30 -7.65
CA ASP A 270 -12.05 1.24 -8.45
C ASP A 270 -12.14 -0.04 -9.27
N SER A 271 -11.01 -0.67 -9.54
CA SER A 271 -10.91 -1.84 -10.38
C SER A 271 -11.63 -3.05 -9.76
N PHE A 272 -12.20 -3.85 -10.62
CA PHE A 272 -12.67 -5.19 -10.36
C PHE A 272 -11.41 -6.08 -10.26
N CYS A 273 -11.24 -6.81 -9.16
CA CYS A 273 -10.02 -7.61 -8.93
C CYS A 273 -10.32 -9.06 -8.62
N SER A 274 -9.41 -9.93 -9.01
CA SER A 274 -9.42 -11.36 -8.66
C SER A 274 -8.21 -11.71 -7.79
N ALA A 275 -8.43 -12.49 -6.75
CA ALA A 275 -7.39 -13.10 -5.91
C ALA A 275 -7.70 -14.59 -5.74
N PRO A 276 -6.85 -15.51 -6.21
CA PRO A 276 -5.61 -15.28 -6.96
C PRO A 276 -5.87 -14.85 -8.41
N MET A 277 -4.80 -14.56 -9.16
CA MET A 277 -4.85 -14.28 -10.60
C MET A 277 -5.52 -15.42 -11.34
N LEU A 278 -6.39 -15.09 -12.30
CA LEU A 278 -7.23 -16.06 -13.04
C LEU A 278 -6.77 -16.28 -14.47
N THR A 279 -6.37 -15.20 -15.15
CA THR A 279 -6.09 -15.28 -16.59
C THR A 279 -4.58 -15.24 -16.88
N ILE A 280 -3.79 -14.87 -15.90
CA ILE A 280 -2.34 -14.68 -16.04
C ILE A 280 -1.63 -16.04 -15.93
N SER A 281 -0.77 -16.34 -16.90
CA SER A 281 -0.05 -17.61 -16.95
C SER A 281 0.90 -17.79 -15.76
N GLU A 282 1.16 -19.02 -15.39
CA GLU A 282 2.09 -19.36 -14.30
C GLU A 282 3.51 -18.81 -14.57
N ASP A 283 3.92 -18.77 -15.83
CA ASP A 283 5.21 -18.21 -16.22
C ASP A 283 5.30 -16.72 -15.90
N VAL A 284 4.26 -15.97 -16.28
CA VAL A 284 4.20 -14.53 -15.97
C VAL A 284 4.17 -14.33 -14.45
N GLN A 285 3.34 -15.08 -13.73
CA GLN A 285 3.27 -15.00 -12.25
C GLN A 285 4.65 -15.26 -11.62
N LYS A 286 5.41 -16.22 -12.12
CA LYS A 286 6.75 -16.54 -11.63
C LYS A 286 7.71 -15.36 -11.88
N ARG A 287 7.70 -14.80 -13.11
CA ARG A 287 8.54 -13.63 -13.44
C ARG A 287 8.20 -12.42 -12.56
N LEU A 288 6.91 -12.19 -12.28
CA LEU A 288 6.47 -11.13 -11.37
C LEU A 288 7.02 -11.36 -9.97
N GLN A 289 6.93 -12.60 -9.47
CA GLN A 289 7.43 -12.94 -8.14
C GLN A 289 8.94 -12.74 -8.03
N GLU A 290 9.70 -13.18 -9.03
CA GLU A 290 11.16 -13.02 -9.06
C GLU A 290 11.54 -11.53 -9.03
N GLN A 291 10.84 -10.69 -9.82
CA GLN A 291 11.07 -9.25 -9.83
C GLN A 291 10.66 -8.62 -8.51
N ALA A 292 9.48 -8.97 -7.98
CA ALA A 292 8.99 -8.43 -6.70
C ALA A 292 9.97 -8.72 -5.57
N TYR A 293 10.51 -9.94 -5.51
CA TYR A 293 11.47 -10.32 -4.47
C TYR A 293 12.76 -9.50 -4.56
N LYS A 294 13.29 -9.29 -5.78
CA LYS A 294 14.46 -8.43 -5.99
C LYS A 294 14.22 -7.00 -5.53
N ILE A 295 13.03 -6.45 -5.86
CA ILE A 295 12.63 -5.08 -5.50
C ILE A 295 12.53 -4.96 -3.96
N VAL A 296 11.76 -5.86 -3.35
CA VAL A 296 11.50 -5.82 -1.91
C VAL A 296 12.79 -6.01 -1.11
N ASP A 297 13.69 -6.87 -1.60
CA ASP A 297 14.99 -7.07 -0.98
C ASP A 297 15.89 -5.84 -1.11
N GLU A 298 15.96 -5.23 -2.29
CA GLU A 298 16.78 -4.03 -2.51
C GLU A 298 16.26 -2.83 -1.69
N VAL A 299 14.93 -2.67 -1.60
CA VAL A 299 14.31 -1.60 -0.81
C VAL A 299 14.44 -1.87 0.70
N GLN A 300 14.60 -3.13 1.10
CA GLN A 300 14.78 -3.55 2.51
C GLN A 300 13.53 -3.31 3.37
N VAL A 301 12.35 -3.56 2.80
CA VAL A 301 11.10 -3.48 3.57
C VAL A 301 11.06 -4.62 4.60
N ILE A 302 10.67 -4.32 5.83
CA ILE A 302 10.37 -5.34 6.86
C ILE A 302 8.86 -5.28 7.13
N GLY A 303 8.17 -6.37 6.82
CA GLY A 303 6.72 -6.47 6.90
C GLY A 303 6.08 -6.63 5.53
N GLY A 304 4.80 -6.33 5.45
CA GLY A 304 4.01 -6.42 4.23
C GLY A 304 4.26 -5.25 3.29
N THR A 305 4.30 -5.55 2.02
CA THR A 305 4.48 -4.56 0.95
C THR A 305 3.73 -5.02 -0.29
N ASN A 306 3.24 -4.05 -1.04
CA ASN A 306 2.55 -4.26 -2.30
C ASN A 306 3.48 -3.83 -3.44
N VAL A 307 3.63 -4.68 -4.46
CA VAL A 307 4.38 -4.35 -5.69
C VAL A 307 3.40 -4.41 -6.86
N GLN A 308 3.33 -3.34 -7.63
CA GLN A 308 2.41 -3.20 -8.77
C GLN A 308 3.18 -3.26 -10.07
N PHE A 309 2.64 -4.03 -11.00
CA PHE A 309 3.22 -4.27 -12.32
C PHE A 309 2.19 -4.01 -13.41
N ALA A 310 2.68 -3.69 -14.60
CA ALA A 310 1.90 -3.74 -15.83
C ALA A 310 2.52 -4.81 -16.74
N HIS A 311 1.66 -5.58 -17.39
CA HIS A 311 2.04 -6.61 -18.36
C HIS A 311 1.32 -6.34 -19.69
N ASP A 312 2.09 -6.31 -20.77
CA ASP A 312 1.54 -6.21 -22.11
C ASP A 312 1.39 -7.63 -22.69
N PRO A 313 0.17 -8.15 -22.80
CA PRO A 313 -0.01 -9.52 -23.30
C PRO A 313 0.37 -9.69 -24.79
N VAL A 314 0.60 -8.59 -25.51
CA VAL A 314 0.98 -8.64 -26.94
C VAL A 314 2.50 -8.79 -27.10
N SER A 315 3.25 -7.95 -26.42
CA SER A 315 4.73 -7.98 -26.49
C SER A 315 5.38 -8.81 -25.39
N ASP A 316 4.59 -9.25 -24.39
CA ASP A 316 5.04 -9.99 -23.20
C ASP A 316 6.01 -9.16 -22.33
N ARG A 317 5.98 -7.81 -22.45
CA ARG A 317 6.75 -6.91 -21.59
C ARG A 317 6.10 -6.80 -20.22
N ILE A 318 6.94 -6.84 -19.19
CA ILE A 318 6.52 -6.56 -17.80
C ILE A 318 7.29 -5.32 -17.36
N VAL A 319 6.56 -4.33 -16.83
CA VAL A 319 7.17 -3.16 -16.20
C VAL A 319 6.66 -3.01 -14.78
N VAL A 320 7.54 -2.61 -13.85
CA VAL A 320 7.10 -2.28 -12.50
C VAL A 320 6.57 -0.85 -12.50
N ILE A 321 5.40 -0.66 -11.83
CA ILE A 321 4.76 0.66 -11.69
C ILE A 321 5.27 1.34 -10.43
N GLU A 322 5.12 0.65 -9.29
CA GLU A 322 5.51 1.19 -7.98
C GLU A 322 5.60 0.09 -6.93
N ILE A 323 6.24 0.43 -5.83
CA ILE A 323 6.19 -0.35 -4.59
C ILE A 323 5.51 0.52 -3.52
N ASN A 324 4.67 -0.10 -2.72
CA ASN A 324 4.11 0.52 -1.53
C ASN A 324 4.78 -0.13 -0.32
N PRO A 325 5.80 0.50 0.31
CA PRO A 325 6.57 -0.15 1.41
C PRO A 325 5.78 -0.09 2.73
N ARG A 326 4.53 -0.46 2.68
CA ARG A 326 3.56 -0.42 3.77
C ARG A 326 2.39 -1.34 3.44
N THR A 327 1.55 -1.61 4.41
CA THR A 327 0.26 -2.22 4.12
C THR A 327 -0.56 -1.27 3.22
N SER A 328 -1.34 -1.86 2.34
CA SER A 328 -2.13 -1.17 1.33
C SER A 328 -3.58 -1.68 1.35
N ARG A 329 -4.41 -1.13 0.47
CA ARG A 329 -5.76 -1.67 0.28
C ARG A 329 -5.71 -3.11 -0.21
N SER A 330 -4.82 -3.40 -1.13
CA SER A 330 -4.64 -4.78 -1.63
C SER A 330 -4.15 -5.72 -0.53
N SER A 331 -3.43 -5.22 0.50
CA SER A 331 -3.08 -6.03 1.67
C SER A 331 -4.33 -6.47 2.43
N ALA A 332 -5.33 -5.58 2.56
CA ALA A 332 -6.61 -5.93 3.20
C ALA A 332 -7.40 -6.94 2.35
N LEU A 333 -7.44 -6.72 1.03
CA LEU A 333 -8.03 -7.67 0.08
C LEU A 333 -7.35 -9.04 0.20
N ALA A 334 -6.03 -9.07 0.13
CA ALA A 334 -5.24 -10.30 0.22
C ALA A 334 -5.49 -11.02 1.55
N SER A 335 -5.52 -10.26 2.66
CA SER A 335 -5.79 -10.84 3.99
C SER A 335 -7.16 -11.47 4.06
N LYS A 336 -8.19 -10.82 3.50
CA LYS A 336 -9.55 -11.40 3.44
C LYS A 336 -9.61 -12.61 2.50
N ALA A 337 -8.94 -12.52 1.35
CA ALA A 337 -8.95 -13.56 0.34
C ALA A 337 -8.23 -14.83 0.79
N THR A 338 -7.09 -14.71 1.47
CA THR A 338 -6.23 -15.84 1.84
C THR A 338 -6.40 -16.29 3.29
N GLY A 339 -6.96 -15.43 4.14
CA GLY A 339 -6.97 -15.64 5.58
C GLY A 339 -5.62 -15.35 6.24
N PHE A 340 -4.64 -14.85 5.49
CA PHE A 340 -3.31 -14.52 6.02
C PHE A 340 -3.34 -13.11 6.63
N PRO A 341 -3.04 -12.93 7.92
CA PRO A 341 -3.17 -11.63 8.58
C PRO A 341 -1.94 -10.73 8.36
N ILE A 342 -1.83 -10.13 7.16
CA ILE A 342 -0.64 -9.35 6.74
C ILE A 342 -0.25 -8.28 7.78
N ALA A 343 -1.21 -7.49 8.26
CA ALA A 343 -0.92 -6.38 9.18
C ALA A 343 -0.39 -6.89 10.53
N LEU A 344 -0.97 -7.97 11.06
CA LEU A 344 -0.54 -8.59 12.31
C LEU A 344 0.89 -9.14 12.17
N VAL A 345 1.14 -9.89 11.10
CA VAL A 345 2.47 -10.47 10.80
C VAL A 345 3.49 -9.34 10.60
N SER A 346 3.14 -8.28 9.86
CA SER A 346 4.03 -7.13 9.65
C SER A 346 4.49 -6.51 10.98
N ALA A 347 3.58 -6.34 11.93
CA ALA A 347 3.91 -5.79 13.24
C ALA A 347 4.85 -6.74 14.03
N MET A 348 4.61 -8.04 13.93
CA MET A 348 5.49 -9.05 14.56
C MET A 348 6.91 -8.98 13.98
N LEU A 349 7.02 -8.92 12.65
CA LEU A 349 8.32 -8.82 11.97
C LEU A 349 9.04 -7.51 12.34
N ALA A 350 8.29 -6.39 12.44
CA ALA A 350 8.84 -5.10 12.86
C ALA A 350 9.41 -5.17 14.29
N SER A 351 8.87 -6.03 15.14
CA SER A 351 9.35 -6.22 16.52
C SER A 351 10.55 -7.17 16.62
N GLY A 352 11.05 -7.67 15.48
CA GLY A 352 12.25 -8.50 15.43
C GLY A 352 12.04 -9.99 15.19
N LEU A 353 10.79 -10.46 15.18
CA LEU A 353 10.51 -11.84 14.82
C LEU A 353 10.84 -12.09 13.34
N THR A 354 11.05 -13.35 13.00
CA THR A 354 11.30 -13.77 11.61
C THR A 354 10.25 -14.79 11.17
N LEU A 355 10.09 -14.94 9.87
CA LEU A 355 9.06 -15.79 9.27
C LEU A 355 9.20 -17.25 9.72
N ASP A 356 10.43 -17.71 9.93
CA ASP A 356 10.74 -19.08 10.40
C ASP A 356 10.43 -19.27 11.89
N GLU A 357 10.10 -18.21 12.63
CA GLU A 357 9.71 -18.28 14.05
C GLU A 357 8.18 -18.21 14.24
N ILE A 358 7.43 -17.73 13.24
CA ILE A 358 5.97 -17.53 13.36
C ILE A 358 5.25 -18.81 12.89
N PRO A 359 4.48 -19.47 13.77
CA PRO A 359 3.78 -20.71 13.40
C PRO A 359 2.75 -20.53 12.30
N CYS A 360 2.63 -21.53 11.44
CA CYS A 360 1.64 -21.56 10.34
C CYS A 360 1.07 -22.98 10.22
N GLY A 361 -0.22 -23.14 10.48
CA GLY A 361 -0.86 -24.45 10.47
C GLY A 361 -0.43 -25.31 11.67
N VAL A 362 -0.52 -26.62 11.51
CA VAL A 362 -0.33 -27.55 12.63
C VAL A 362 1.14 -27.75 12.98
N ASN A 363 2.03 -27.84 12.00
CA ASN A 363 3.44 -28.16 12.23
C ASN A 363 4.38 -27.35 11.31
N GLY A 364 3.97 -26.17 10.85
CA GLY A 364 4.78 -25.35 9.94
C GLY A 364 5.05 -23.96 10.48
N THR A 365 5.87 -23.24 9.73
CA THR A 365 6.21 -21.84 9.99
C THR A 365 5.92 -21.00 8.75
N LEU A 366 5.82 -19.68 8.93
CA LEU A 366 5.41 -18.76 7.84
C LEU A 366 6.40 -18.74 6.67
N ASP A 367 7.67 -19.02 6.90
CA ASP A 367 8.67 -19.08 5.80
C ASP A 367 8.34 -20.17 4.77
N LYS A 368 7.47 -21.13 5.11
CA LYS A 368 7.01 -22.20 4.21
C LYS A 368 5.63 -21.92 3.63
N TYR A 369 5.07 -20.73 3.88
CA TYR A 369 3.74 -20.38 3.39
C TYR A 369 3.73 -20.34 1.85
N VAL A 370 2.72 -20.97 1.27
CA VAL A 370 2.45 -20.93 -0.17
C VAL A 370 0.99 -20.50 -0.34
N PRO A 371 0.71 -19.50 -1.16
CA PRO A 371 -0.67 -19.11 -1.39
C PRO A 371 -1.42 -20.25 -2.10
N GLY A 372 -2.59 -20.54 -1.59
CA GLY A 372 -3.41 -21.63 -2.15
C GLY A 372 -4.83 -21.58 -1.65
N GLY A 373 -5.62 -22.49 -2.17
CA GLY A 373 -7.03 -22.60 -1.81
C GLY A 373 -7.85 -23.13 -2.99
N ASP A 374 -9.05 -23.55 -2.69
CA ASP A 374 -10.00 -24.12 -3.67
C ASP A 374 -11.06 -23.10 -4.10
N TYR A 375 -10.83 -21.84 -3.80
CA TYR A 375 -11.77 -20.75 -4.14
C TYR A 375 -11.01 -19.56 -4.72
N ILE A 376 -11.80 -18.65 -5.27
CA ILE A 376 -11.35 -17.38 -5.85
C ILE A 376 -12.16 -16.28 -5.17
N VAL A 377 -11.53 -15.20 -4.81
CA VAL A 377 -12.21 -14.04 -4.27
C VAL A 377 -12.24 -12.95 -5.34
N ILE A 378 -13.42 -12.43 -5.57
CA ILE A 378 -13.63 -11.30 -6.49
C ILE A 378 -13.98 -10.08 -5.66
N LYS A 379 -13.28 -8.97 -5.90
CA LYS A 379 -13.53 -7.68 -5.27
C LYS A 379 -14.23 -6.75 -6.27
N PHE A 380 -15.26 -6.06 -5.80
CA PHE A 380 -15.97 -5.02 -6.55
C PHE A 380 -15.97 -3.75 -5.75
N ALA A 381 -15.72 -2.63 -6.42
CA ALA A 381 -15.80 -1.31 -5.81
C ALA A 381 -17.27 -0.88 -5.62
N ARG A 382 -17.51 -0.06 -4.62
CA ARG A 382 -18.80 0.59 -4.36
C ARG A 382 -18.62 2.10 -4.54
N TRP A 383 -19.34 2.64 -5.48
CA TRP A 383 -19.35 4.09 -5.74
C TRP A 383 -20.64 4.69 -5.15
N ALA A 384 -20.60 5.98 -4.85
CA ALA A 384 -21.74 6.73 -4.32
C ALA A 384 -22.12 7.90 -5.24
N PHE A 385 -22.09 7.67 -6.56
CA PHE A 385 -22.44 8.70 -7.55
C PHE A 385 -23.85 9.24 -7.33
N GLU A 386 -24.76 8.40 -6.81
CA GLU A 386 -26.11 8.84 -6.46
C GLU A 386 -26.14 9.92 -5.36
N LYS A 387 -25.09 10.00 -4.55
CA LYS A 387 -24.96 11.02 -3.50
C LYS A 387 -24.13 12.23 -3.95
N PHE A 388 -23.19 12.01 -4.86
CA PHE A 388 -22.25 13.03 -5.36
C PHE A 388 -22.55 13.32 -6.84
N LYS A 389 -23.71 13.94 -7.06
CA LYS A 389 -24.28 14.18 -8.42
C LYS A 389 -23.41 15.04 -9.32
N ASP A 390 -22.59 15.92 -8.74
CA ASP A 390 -21.70 16.82 -9.46
C ASP A 390 -20.34 16.18 -9.79
N SER A 391 -20.08 14.96 -9.31
CA SER A 391 -18.85 14.27 -9.62
C SER A 391 -18.97 13.50 -10.94
N GLU A 392 -17.89 13.50 -11.69
CA GLU A 392 -17.81 12.72 -12.93
C GLU A 392 -17.99 11.22 -12.61
N ASP A 393 -18.85 10.54 -13.35
CA ASP A 393 -19.16 9.11 -13.16
C ASP A 393 -18.26 8.17 -13.98
N LYS A 394 -17.28 8.69 -14.68
CA LYS A 394 -16.32 7.91 -15.45
C LYS A 394 -15.13 7.51 -14.57
N LEU A 395 -14.77 6.26 -14.60
CA LEU A 395 -13.59 5.75 -13.89
C LEU A 395 -12.31 6.16 -14.64
N GLY A 396 -11.27 6.39 -13.88
CA GLY A 396 -9.98 6.82 -14.41
C GLY A 396 -8.87 6.61 -13.38
N THR A 397 -7.82 7.40 -13.48
CA THR A 397 -6.64 7.26 -12.62
C THR A 397 -6.85 7.77 -11.19
N GLN A 398 -7.94 8.49 -10.94
CA GLN A 398 -8.30 8.95 -9.59
C GLN A 398 -9.33 8.02 -8.99
N MET A 399 -9.11 7.59 -7.75
CA MET A 399 -10.04 6.72 -7.04
C MET A 399 -11.36 7.43 -6.75
N ARG A 400 -12.46 6.74 -7.00
CA ARG A 400 -13.83 7.22 -6.79
C ARG A 400 -14.63 6.34 -5.83
N ALA A 401 -14.14 5.14 -5.57
CA ALA A 401 -14.83 4.18 -4.71
C ALA A 401 -14.86 4.66 -3.26
N VAL A 402 -16.01 4.48 -2.61
CA VAL A 402 -16.22 4.78 -1.19
C VAL A 402 -16.19 3.52 -0.32
N GLY A 403 -16.10 2.36 -0.94
CA GLY A 403 -16.06 1.07 -0.27
C GLY A 403 -15.91 -0.06 -1.26
N GLU A 404 -15.98 -1.27 -0.76
CA GLU A 404 -15.83 -2.45 -1.61
C GLU A 404 -16.66 -3.62 -1.05
N VAL A 405 -16.95 -4.58 -1.90
CA VAL A 405 -17.56 -5.85 -1.53
C VAL A 405 -16.73 -6.98 -2.13
N MET A 406 -16.59 -8.05 -1.38
CA MET A 406 -15.84 -9.23 -1.81
C MET A 406 -16.76 -10.46 -1.75
N ARG A 407 -16.61 -11.33 -2.73
CA ARG A 407 -17.33 -12.60 -2.78
C ARG A 407 -16.39 -13.71 -3.23
N HIS A 408 -16.48 -14.85 -2.57
CA HIS A 408 -15.68 -16.02 -2.94
C HIS A 408 -16.50 -16.99 -3.81
N PHE A 409 -15.81 -17.67 -4.72
CA PHE A 409 -16.36 -18.65 -5.65
C PHE A 409 -15.45 -19.87 -5.65
N VAL A 410 -16.06 -21.06 -5.75
CA VAL A 410 -15.29 -22.31 -5.82
C VAL A 410 -14.54 -22.39 -7.15
N LYS A 411 -13.27 -22.78 -7.12
CA LYS A 411 -12.47 -22.98 -8.34
C LYS A 411 -13.11 -24.02 -9.25
N GLY A 412 -12.97 -23.82 -10.56
CA GLY A 412 -13.52 -24.72 -11.57
C GLY A 412 -14.86 -24.27 -12.15
N LEU A 413 -15.51 -23.27 -11.55
CA LEU A 413 -16.65 -22.64 -12.20
C LEU A 413 -16.16 -21.73 -13.32
N PRO A 414 -16.79 -21.74 -14.51
CA PRO A 414 -16.42 -20.78 -15.56
C PRO A 414 -16.51 -19.35 -15.01
N TRP A 415 -15.46 -18.57 -15.17
CA TRP A 415 -15.39 -17.19 -14.64
C TRP A 415 -16.51 -16.31 -15.22
N LYS A 416 -16.99 -16.63 -16.42
CA LYS A 416 -18.16 -15.97 -17.04
C LYS A 416 -19.42 -16.08 -16.16
N ASN A 417 -19.56 -17.16 -15.41
CA ASN A 417 -20.68 -17.34 -14.48
C ASN A 417 -20.52 -16.47 -13.23
N CYS A 418 -19.27 -16.22 -12.82
CA CYS A 418 -18.98 -15.31 -11.72
C CYS A 418 -19.37 -13.88 -12.08
N LEU A 419 -19.05 -13.44 -13.30
CA LEU A 419 -19.39 -12.11 -13.81
C LEU A 419 -20.91 -11.94 -13.99
N SER A 420 -21.60 -12.95 -14.54
CA SER A 420 -23.05 -12.86 -14.76
C SER A 420 -23.84 -12.81 -13.44
N ALA A 421 -23.41 -13.57 -12.44
CA ALA A 421 -24.03 -13.55 -11.12
C ALA A 421 -23.91 -12.18 -10.44
N HIS A 422 -22.83 -11.47 -10.75
CA HIS A 422 -22.60 -10.14 -10.18
C HIS A 422 -23.33 -9.02 -10.93
N ARG A 423 -23.35 -9.08 -12.26
CA ARG A 423 -24.12 -8.12 -13.08
C ARG A 423 -25.59 -8.12 -12.67
N SER A 424 -26.12 -9.29 -12.33
CA SER A 424 -27.51 -9.42 -11.84
C SER A 424 -27.71 -8.71 -10.49
N ASN A 425 -26.70 -8.72 -9.61
CA ASN A 425 -26.79 -8.08 -8.30
C ASN A 425 -26.57 -6.56 -8.35
N ILE A 426 -25.76 -6.08 -9.27
CA ILE A 426 -25.56 -4.63 -9.49
C ILE A 426 -26.88 -4.01 -10.00
N ILE A 427 -27.56 -4.68 -10.94
CA ILE A 427 -28.83 -4.21 -11.50
C ILE A 427 -29.91 -4.18 -10.41
N LEU A 428 -29.87 -5.12 -9.45
CA LEU A 428 -30.85 -5.17 -8.35
C LEU A 428 -30.57 -4.10 -7.28
N SER A 429 -29.32 -3.67 -7.11
CA SER A 429 -28.97 -2.63 -6.13
C SER A 429 -29.12 -1.20 -6.68
N SER A 430 -29.34 -1.06 -7.99
CA SER A 430 -29.53 0.24 -8.67
C SER A 430 -31.00 0.57 -8.94
N ARG A 431 -31.95 -0.23 -8.42
CA ARG A 431 -33.40 0.03 -8.51
C ARG A 431 -33.96 0.51 -7.16
#